data_30cb3d16a33ac52cbf43b4611c55bd99
#
_entry.id   30cb3d16a33ac52cbf43b4611c55bd99
#
_cell.length_a   1.000
_cell.length_b   1.000
_cell.length_c   1.000
_cell.angle_alpha   90.00
_cell.angle_beta   90.00
_cell.angle_gamma   90.00
#
_symmetry.space_group_name_H-M   'P 1'
#
loop_
_entity.id
_entity.type
_entity.pdbx_description
1 polymer ?
#
loop_
_entity_poly.entity_id
_entity_poly.type
_entity_poly.pdbx_seq_one_letter_code
_entity_poly.pdbx_strand_id
1 'polypeptide(L)' 'MDPDVCYYETYCLMRDGEYVNAREHALNLKEWLDKGGFYPKKYSRVEVDAYILNVLRRTV' A
#
# COMPACT_ATOMS: atom_id res chain seq x y z
N MET A 1 -5.50 -12.22 -2.12
CA MET A 1 -5.54 -10.77 -1.81
C MET A 1 -5.88 -9.97 -3.05
N ASP A 2 -6.62 -8.88 -2.90
CA ASP A 2 -6.91 -7.95 -4.00
C ASP A 2 -6.02 -6.71 -3.82
N PRO A 3 -5.01 -6.52 -4.65
CA PRO A 3 -4.09 -5.38 -4.48
C PRO A 3 -4.75 -4.02 -4.66
N ASP A 4 -5.80 -3.92 -5.49
CA ASP A 4 -6.53 -2.65 -5.62
C ASP A 4 -7.23 -2.28 -4.32
N VAL A 5 -7.85 -3.26 -3.66
CA VAL A 5 -8.54 -3.03 -2.39
C VAL A 5 -7.53 -2.68 -1.31
N CYS A 6 -6.42 -3.42 -1.25
CA CYS A 6 -5.38 -3.17 -0.25
C CYS A 6 -4.79 -1.77 -0.40
N TYR A 7 -4.53 -1.36 -1.62
CA TYR A 7 -4.02 -0.01 -1.91
C TYR A 7 -5.01 1.06 -1.47
N TYR A 8 -6.27 0.88 -1.81
CA TYR A 8 -7.32 1.84 -1.46
C TYR A 8 -7.51 1.92 0.06
N GLU A 9 -7.51 0.79 0.75
CA GLU A 9 -7.65 0.77 2.20
C GLU A 9 -6.48 1.46 2.89
N THR A 10 -5.26 1.27 2.36
CA THR A 10 -4.08 1.97 2.88
C THR A 10 -4.29 3.49 2.79
N TYR A 11 -4.79 3.95 1.64
CA TYR A 11 -5.07 5.37 1.43
C TYR A 11 -6.09 5.89 2.45
N CYS A 12 -7.18 5.17 2.65
CA CYS A 12 -8.21 5.56 3.60
C CYS A 12 -7.69 5.62 5.03
N LEU A 13 -6.88 4.64 5.42
CA LEU A 13 -6.30 4.59 6.75
C LEU A 13 -5.34 5.75 7.00
N MET A 14 -4.53 6.10 6.00
CA MET A 14 -3.64 7.25 6.09
C MET A 14 -4.42 8.54 6.25
N ARG A 15 -5.49 8.69 5.46
CA ARG A 15 -6.36 9.87 5.53
C ARG A 15 -6.98 10.04 6.91
N ASP A 16 -7.37 8.92 7.53
CA ASP A 16 -8.06 8.92 8.83
C ASP A 16 -7.10 8.92 10.01
N GLY A 17 -5.80 8.93 9.77
CA GLY A 17 -4.81 8.95 10.84
C GLY A 17 -4.55 7.60 11.49
N GLU A 18 -5.04 6.52 10.89
CA GLU A 18 -4.87 5.16 11.38
C GLU A 18 -3.53 4.60 10.89
N TYR A 19 -2.43 5.20 11.37
CA TYR A 19 -1.10 4.95 10.81
C TYR A 19 -0.58 3.55 11.08
N VAL A 20 -0.88 2.96 12.22
CA VAL A 20 -0.44 1.58 12.51
C VAL A 20 -1.07 0.62 11.52
N ASN A 21 -2.38 0.74 11.30
CA ASN A 21 -3.09 -0.11 10.37
C ASN A 21 -2.69 0.16 8.93
N ALA A 22 -2.44 1.42 8.59
CA ALA A 22 -1.97 1.79 7.25
C ALA A 22 -0.62 1.14 6.96
N ARG A 23 0.28 1.16 7.92
CA ARG A 23 1.59 0.53 7.77
C ARG A 23 1.46 -0.96 7.52
N GLU A 24 0.59 -1.65 8.28
CA GLU A 24 0.38 -3.08 8.07
C GLU A 24 -0.13 -3.38 6.67
N HIS A 25 -1.08 -2.59 6.19
CA HIS A 25 -1.61 -2.78 4.83
C HIS A 25 -0.54 -2.53 3.78
N ALA A 26 0.27 -1.49 3.97
CA ALA A 26 1.35 -1.19 3.04
C ALA A 26 2.41 -2.30 3.01
N LEU A 27 2.75 -2.85 4.18
CA LEU A 27 3.71 -3.95 4.24
C LEU A 27 3.15 -5.22 3.60
N ASN A 28 1.87 -5.50 3.80
CA ASN A 28 1.23 -6.65 3.17
C ASN A 28 1.23 -6.52 1.65
N LEU A 29 0.95 -5.33 1.14
CA LEU A 29 0.97 -5.07 -0.29
C LEU A 29 2.38 -5.19 -0.85
N LYS A 30 3.37 -4.63 -0.14
CA LYS A 30 4.76 -4.74 -0.55
C LYS A 30 5.21 -6.20 -0.64
N GLU A 31 4.88 -6.99 0.36
CA GLU A 31 5.23 -8.40 0.37
C GLU A 31 4.56 -9.15 -0.78
N TRP A 32 3.29 -8.85 -1.04
CA TRP A 32 2.56 -9.43 -2.17
C TRP A 32 3.27 -9.15 -3.50
N LEU A 33 3.69 -7.91 -3.70
CA LEU A 33 4.38 -7.51 -4.94
C LEU A 33 5.78 -8.12 -5.03
N ASP A 34 6.49 -8.22 -3.90
CA ASP A 34 7.84 -8.80 -3.87
C ASP A 34 7.81 -10.30 -4.20
N LYS A 35 6.70 -10.97 -3.92
CA LYS A 35 6.52 -12.39 -4.24
C LYS A 35 6.04 -12.62 -5.66
N GLY A 36 5.95 -11.58 -6.46
CA GLY A 36 5.51 -11.68 -7.85
C GLY A 36 4.02 -11.50 -8.06
N GLY A 37 3.32 -10.98 -7.07
CA GLY A 37 1.90 -10.66 -7.20
C GLY A 37 1.68 -9.53 -8.21
N PHE A 38 0.49 -9.49 -8.80
CA PHE A 38 0.19 -8.45 -9.78
C PHE A 38 -0.09 -7.12 -9.09
N TYR A 39 0.23 -6.02 -9.80
CA TYR A 39 0.01 -4.67 -9.30
C TYR A 39 -1.47 -4.27 -9.40
N PRO A 40 -1.91 -3.31 -8.57
CA PRO A 40 -3.24 -2.74 -8.73
C PRO A 40 -3.44 -2.24 -10.17
N LYS A 41 -4.59 -2.55 -10.75
CA LYS A 41 -4.83 -2.26 -12.16
C LYS A 41 -5.11 -0.79 -12.45
N LYS A 42 -5.59 -0.07 -11.44
CA LYS A 42 -5.99 1.33 -11.59
C LYS A 42 -4.83 2.30 -11.50
N TYR A 43 -3.64 1.82 -11.14
CA TYR A 43 -2.50 2.68 -10.84
C TYR A 43 -1.27 2.15 -11.56
N SER A 44 -0.33 3.05 -11.88
CA SER A 44 0.93 2.63 -12.48
C SER A 44 1.84 1.99 -11.43
N ARG A 45 2.78 1.16 -11.87
CA ARG A 45 3.76 0.54 -10.94
C ARG A 45 4.56 1.57 -10.18
N VAL A 46 5.01 2.61 -10.88
CA VAL A 46 5.79 3.68 -10.26
C VAL A 46 4.99 4.37 -9.16
N GLU A 47 3.72 4.62 -9.44
CA GLU A 47 2.82 5.27 -8.51
C GLU A 47 2.61 4.43 -7.25
N VAL A 48 2.37 3.14 -7.42
CA VAL A 48 2.15 2.22 -6.30
C VAL A 48 3.41 2.08 -5.46
N ASP A 49 4.56 1.87 -6.10
CA ASP A 49 5.83 1.72 -5.38
C ASP A 49 6.16 3.00 -4.59
N ALA A 50 5.99 4.15 -5.20
CA ALA A 50 6.26 5.42 -4.55
C ALA A 50 5.33 5.65 -3.36
N TYR A 51 4.06 5.29 -3.50
CA TYR A 51 3.09 5.45 -2.44
C TYR A 51 3.40 4.54 -1.24
N ILE A 52 3.75 3.29 -1.51
CA ILE A 52 4.11 2.34 -0.45
C ILE A 52 5.30 2.87 0.35
N LEU A 53 6.35 3.33 -0.34
CA LEU A 53 7.52 3.88 0.32
C LEU A 53 7.16 5.11 1.14
N ASN A 54 6.30 5.97 0.61
CA ASN A 54 5.85 7.16 1.31
C ASN A 54 5.14 6.78 2.62
N VAL A 55 4.21 5.83 2.55
CA VAL A 55 3.49 5.37 3.73
C VAL A 55 4.44 4.80 4.77
N LEU A 56 5.38 3.96 4.35
CA LEU A 56 6.34 3.34 5.27
C LEU A 56 7.23 4.37 5.95
N ARG A 57 7.60 5.42 5.23
CA ARG A 57 8.43 6.50 5.80
C ARG A 57 7.65 7.37 6.78
N ARG A 58 6.36 7.58 6.51
CA ARG A 58 5.52 8.45 7.34
C ARG A 58 4.95 7.75 8.58
N THR A 59 4.99 6.43 8.61
CA THR A 59 4.39 5.63 9.70
C THR A 59 5.44 4.97 10.59
N VAL A 60 6.66 5.33 10.46
CA VAL A 60 7.75 4.82 11.30
C VAL A 60 7.63 5.33 12.73
#